data_71be54112f20d3871d75e9a0b683f4d8
#
_entry.id   71be54112f20d3871d75e9a0b683f4d8
#
_cell.length_a   1.000
_cell.length_b   1.000
_cell.length_c   1.000
_cell.angle_alpha   90.00
_cell.angle_beta   90.00
_cell.angle_gamma   90.00
#
_symmetry.space_group_name_H-M   'P 1'
#
loop_
_entity.id
_entity.type
_entity.pdbx_description
1 polymer ?
#
loop_
_entity_poly.entity_id
_entity_poly.type
_entity_poly.pdbx_seq_one_letter_code
_entity_poly.pdbx_strand_id
1 'polypeptide(L)'
;MRITDQLVDQAFTDLKAKCGGVRNDYFALLYLQHEHDVSREEAIDQVAFGGNDYGIDGYHFNKEKRNLYLFQFKYSESHQQFKDSFKRLIDAGMQHIFDATKQDQHHNQLIQQIKSCITDNTAIIDRVMIHFVFLGNPESAEASPVLDKLREDLENKKYLVEGALGRAVPLVIEFRSARTKKVGGAVHIRKTHTYPIHLTNPMSRLGPTDECLHVGFVRLVDLHAMYVDMGQRFFERNIRASLPAESAVNRSLERTFKRIVLDQAESPHGFAFNHNGVTLSAEALKSTEMGWRITEPRLLNGAQTVTTFARFMKANEGNSRLSENKDTLDSLSVLCRVITSASPEFVTTVTVNNNRQNWVKPWNLRANDMIQLELQEKLREDLNLYYERQENAFDNLSDDDLEDMGVVPGKAIELFKLGQTFLVVDGDLDKLNRYREVFEDDKMYGAVFSENRKKADSRKILMCYKVERRLKQFVRDILQMGQNRYEFVKRARNLLWALLCQGILNDPKLESRAEQWGGRLSVESDFVEWLSGIATTRVRFILKDLIEDKQFAGKAAEGNFNFLRTNAAYKRSMEFAYNRFKWMERGLK
;
A
#
# COMPACT_ATOMS: atom_id res chain seq x y z
N MET A 1 15.19 -3.72 -0.64
CA MET A 1 16.50 -4.23 -1.11
C MET A 1 16.53 -4.09 -2.63
N ARG A 2 17.56 -3.49 -3.22
CA ARG A 2 17.63 -3.34 -4.69
C ARG A 2 17.83 -4.70 -5.35
N ILE A 3 17.06 -4.98 -6.40
CA ILE A 3 17.29 -6.17 -7.23
C ILE A 3 18.52 -5.90 -8.10
N THR A 4 19.62 -6.59 -7.81
CA THR A 4 20.88 -6.47 -8.56
C THR A 4 21.01 -7.58 -9.60
N ASP A 5 21.87 -7.36 -10.61
CA ASP A 5 22.16 -8.36 -11.63
C ASP A 5 22.68 -9.66 -11.00
N GLN A 6 23.49 -9.55 -9.96
CA GLN A 6 24.03 -10.71 -9.23
C GLN A 6 22.90 -11.54 -8.57
N LEU A 7 21.88 -10.90 -7.99
CA LEU A 7 20.75 -11.61 -7.39
C LEU A 7 19.90 -12.32 -8.45
N VAL A 8 19.70 -11.69 -9.60
CA VAL A 8 18.97 -12.30 -10.73
C VAL A 8 19.74 -13.49 -11.28
N ASP A 9 21.07 -13.37 -11.45
CA ASP A 9 21.91 -14.45 -11.93
C ASP A 9 21.96 -15.62 -10.95
N GLN A 10 22.04 -15.34 -9.67
CA GLN A 10 22.00 -16.38 -8.66
C GLN A 10 20.65 -17.10 -8.64
N ALA A 11 19.54 -16.36 -8.63
CA ALA A 11 18.20 -16.97 -8.67
C ALA A 11 17.99 -17.82 -9.95
N PHE A 12 18.46 -17.31 -11.09
CA PHE A 12 18.44 -18.04 -12.36
C PHE A 12 19.24 -19.33 -12.27
N THR A 13 20.48 -19.28 -11.77
CA THR A 13 21.34 -20.45 -11.64
C THR A 13 20.73 -21.50 -10.70
N ASP A 14 20.24 -21.06 -9.55
CA ASP A 14 19.71 -21.96 -8.52
C ASP A 14 18.40 -22.65 -8.91
N LEU A 15 17.57 -22.00 -9.72
CA LEU A 15 16.20 -22.46 -9.97
C LEU A 15 15.91 -22.85 -11.41
N LYS A 16 16.78 -22.57 -12.38
CA LYS A 16 16.55 -22.85 -13.80
C LYS A 16 16.25 -24.34 -14.07
N ALA A 17 16.95 -25.23 -13.40
CA ALA A 17 16.73 -26.68 -13.54
C ALA A 17 15.33 -27.11 -13.10
N LYS A 18 14.72 -26.38 -12.15
CA LYS A 18 13.39 -26.66 -11.60
C LYS A 18 12.26 -25.93 -12.32
N CYS A 19 12.47 -24.66 -12.66
CA CYS A 19 11.41 -23.78 -13.13
C CYS A 19 11.52 -23.49 -14.65
N GLY A 20 12.68 -23.72 -15.27
CA GLY A 20 12.91 -23.35 -16.68
C GLY A 20 13.01 -21.84 -16.87
N GLY A 21 12.47 -21.35 -17.98
CA GLY A 21 12.33 -19.92 -18.26
C GLY A 21 13.64 -19.18 -18.58
N VAL A 22 13.57 -17.85 -18.55
CA VAL A 22 14.67 -16.93 -18.88
C VAL A 22 14.96 -15.96 -17.74
N ARG A 23 16.06 -15.20 -17.79
CA ARG A 23 16.45 -14.26 -16.71
C ARG A 23 15.34 -13.26 -16.33
N ASN A 24 14.51 -12.86 -17.27
CA ASN A 24 13.38 -11.97 -17.00
C ASN A 24 12.37 -12.57 -16.01
N ASP A 25 12.16 -13.87 -16.03
CA ASP A 25 11.21 -14.56 -15.15
C ASP A 25 11.75 -14.58 -13.70
N TYR A 26 13.07 -14.65 -13.53
CA TYR A 26 13.72 -14.58 -12.22
C TYR A 26 13.78 -13.15 -11.67
N PHE A 27 13.83 -12.15 -12.55
CA PHE A 27 13.60 -10.78 -12.17
C PHE A 27 12.17 -10.59 -11.62
N ALA A 28 11.17 -11.15 -12.31
CA ALA A 28 9.79 -11.16 -11.87
C ALA A 28 9.63 -11.84 -10.49
N LEU A 29 10.23 -13.03 -10.32
CA LEU A 29 10.23 -13.78 -9.06
C LEU A 29 10.80 -12.95 -7.91
N LEU A 30 11.97 -12.33 -8.10
CA LEU A 30 12.61 -11.51 -7.08
C LEU A 30 11.78 -10.25 -6.77
N TYR A 31 11.17 -9.64 -7.78
CA TYR A 31 10.29 -8.49 -7.58
C TYR A 31 9.09 -8.85 -6.70
N LEU A 32 8.41 -9.96 -6.97
CA LEU A 32 7.29 -10.40 -6.14
C LEU A 32 7.73 -10.69 -4.70
N GLN A 33 8.87 -11.35 -4.51
CA GLN A 33 9.40 -11.62 -3.18
C GLN A 33 9.72 -10.32 -2.41
N HIS A 34 10.28 -9.31 -3.08
CA HIS A 34 10.74 -8.09 -2.43
C HIS A 34 9.63 -7.04 -2.27
N GLU A 35 8.79 -6.85 -3.28
CA GLU A 35 7.77 -5.80 -3.25
C GLU A 35 6.42 -6.27 -2.67
N HIS A 36 6.08 -7.54 -2.88
CA HIS A 36 4.82 -8.10 -2.39
C HIS A 36 4.99 -9.09 -1.24
N ASP A 37 6.24 -9.30 -0.81
CA ASP A 37 6.57 -10.06 0.39
C ASP A 37 6.06 -11.50 0.40
N VAL A 38 6.01 -12.08 -0.78
CA VAL A 38 5.62 -13.49 -0.94
C VAL A 38 6.83 -14.42 -0.74
N SER A 39 6.57 -15.63 -0.31
CA SER A 39 7.62 -16.65 -0.21
C SER A 39 8.17 -17.00 -1.59
N ARG A 40 9.38 -17.60 -1.64
CA ARG A 40 9.96 -18.06 -2.91
C ARG A 40 9.05 -19.02 -3.65
N GLU A 41 8.44 -19.96 -2.93
CA GLU A 41 7.54 -20.95 -3.48
C GLU A 41 6.26 -20.31 -4.04
N GLU A 42 5.70 -19.35 -3.33
CA GLU A 42 4.53 -18.60 -3.81
C GLU A 42 4.87 -17.73 -5.02
N ALA A 43 6.05 -17.12 -5.05
CA ALA A 43 6.49 -16.33 -6.18
C ALA A 43 6.70 -17.21 -7.43
N ILE A 44 7.20 -18.45 -7.26
CA ILE A 44 7.30 -19.44 -8.36
C ILE A 44 5.90 -19.75 -8.92
N ASP A 45 4.90 -19.92 -8.07
CA ASP A 45 3.53 -20.19 -8.52
C ASP A 45 2.84 -18.97 -9.17
N GLN A 46 3.33 -17.75 -8.92
CA GLN A 46 2.73 -16.49 -9.37
C GLN A 46 3.46 -15.85 -10.56
N VAL A 47 4.49 -16.49 -11.10
CA VAL A 47 5.29 -16.01 -12.25
C VAL A 47 5.16 -17.00 -13.43
N ALA A 48 5.07 -16.47 -14.64
CA ALA A 48 5.15 -17.26 -15.86
C ALA A 48 6.62 -17.62 -16.14
N PHE A 49 6.95 -18.90 -16.07
CA PHE A 49 8.24 -19.40 -16.54
C PHE A 49 8.07 -19.95 -17.96
N GLY A 50 8.22 -19.08 -18.95
CA GLY A 50 8.09 -19.45 -20.36
C GLY A 50 7.16 -18.51 -21.13
N GLY A 51 6.70 -18.95 -22.30
CA GLY A 51 5.84 -18.15 -23.20
C GLY A 51 4.35 -18.44 -23.06
N ASN A 52 3.56 -17.83 -23.96
CA ASN A 52 2.10 -17.94 -24.02
C ASN A 52 1.35 -17.35 -22.82
N ASP A 53 1.93 -16.30 -22.24
CA ASP A 53 1.41 -15.56 -21.08
C ASP A 53 0.41 -14.45 -21.47
N TYR A 54 0.14 -14.27 -22.75
CA TYR A 54 -0.73 -13.22 -23.31
C TYR A 54 -0.36 -11.80 -22.87
N GLY A 55 0.89 -11.58 -22.53
CA GLY A 55 1.41 -10.28 -22.06
C GLY A 55 1.29 -10.05 -20.56
N ILE A 56 1.10 -11.11 -19.77
CA ILE A 56 1.16 -11.06 -18.30
C ILE A 56 2.20 -12.05 -17.81
N ASP A 57 3.27 -11.55 -17.22
CA ASP A 57 4.40 -12.35 -16.71
C ASP A 57 4.20 -12.82 -15.27
N GLY A 58 3.23 -12.25 -14.54
CA GLY A 58 2.96 -12.64 -13.16
C GLY A 58 1.71 -12.00 -12.57
N TYR A 59 1.28 -12.48 -11.42
CA TYR A 59 0.17 -11.90 -10.68
C TYR A 59 0.39 -11.99 -9.17
N HIS A 60 -0.32 -11.15 -8.43
CA HIS A 60 -0.41 -11.25 -6.98
C HIS A 60 -1.77 -10.73 -6.50
N PHE A 61 -2.44 -11.48 -5.62
CA PHE A 61 -3.65 -11.02 -4.97
C PHE A 61 -3.38 -10.67 -3.51
N ASN A 62 -3.36 -9.38 -3.24
CA ASN A 62 -3.28 -8.88 -1.87
C ASN A 62 -4.67 -8.86 -1.24
N LYS A 63 -4.97 -9.86 -0.41
CA LYS A 63 -6.30 -10.01 0.23
C LYS A 63 -6.63 -8.87 1.19
N GLU A 64 -5.62 -8.29 1.83
CA GLU A 64 -5.79 -7.21 2.80
C GLU A 64 -6.14 -5.89 2.13
N LYS A 65 -5.38 -5.55 1.09
CA LYS A 65 -5.64 -4.37 0.26
C LYS A 65 -6.79 -4.59 -0.74
N ARG A 66 -7.25 -5.85 -0.90
CA ARG A 66 -8.26 -6.29 -1.87
C ARG A 66 -7.92 -5.89 -3.31
N ASN A 67 -6.62 -5.86 -3.61
CA ASN A 67 -6.09 -5.51 -4.92
C ASN A 67 -5.60 -6.77 -5.64
N LEU A 68 -6.04 -6.96 -6.88
CA LEU A 68 -5.45 -7.92 -7.80
C LEU A 68 -4.39 -7.20 -8.63
N TYR A 69 -3.15 -7.62 -8.51
CA TYR A 69 -2.03 -7.13 -9.31
C TYR A 69 -1.76 -8.10 -10.45
N LEU A 70 -1.64 -7.57 -11.65
CA LEU A 70 -1.16 -8.24 -12.85
C LEU A 70 0.13 -7.56 -13.29
N PHE A 71 1.15 -8.32 -13.62
CA PHE A 71 2.47 -7.78 -13.91
C PHE A 71 2.95 -8.12 -15.31
N GLN A 72 3.58 -7.12 -15.93
CA GLN A 72 4.43 -7.29 -17.09
C GLN A 72 5.83 -6.87 -16.69
N PHE A 73 6.81 -7.75 -16.86
CA PHE A 73 8.20 -7.51 -16.48
C PHE A 73 9.11 -7.32 -17.67
N LYS A 74 10.06 -6.39 -17.58
CA LYS A 74 11.18 -6.23 -18.51
C LYS A 74 12.46 -5.97 -17.75
N TYR A 75 13.38 -6.95 -17.80
CA TYR A 75 14.73 -6.79 -17.24
C TYR A 75 15.56 -5.90 -18.17
N SER A 76 15.17 -4.64 -18.29
CA SER A 76 15.73 -3.64 -19.21
C SER A 76 15.46 -2.22 -18.67
N GLU A 77 16.31 -1.28 -19.02
CA GLU A 77 16.07 0.15 -18.76
C GLU A 77 15.16 0.80 -19.80
N SER A 78 14.94 0.17 -20.95
CA SER A 78 14.13 0.72 -22.03
C SER A 78 12.66 0.35 -21.89
N HIS A 79 11.82 1.36 -21.68
CA HIS A 79 10.36 1.23 -21.68
C HIS A 79 9.78 0.81 -23.05
N GLN A 80 10.51 1.02 -24.14
CA GLN A 80 10.04 0.66 -25.49
C GLN A 80 9.80 -0.85 -25.63
N GLN A 81 10.47 -1.67 -24.81
CA GLN A 81 10.28 -3.12 -24.80
C GLN A 81 8.88 -3.56 -24.34
N PHE A 82 8.08 -2.68 -23.77
CA PHE A 82 6.71 -2.99 -23.41
C PHE A 82 5.73 -2.98 -24.60
N LYS A 83 6.07 -2.36 -25.71
CA LYS A 83 5.16 -2.15 -26.84
C LYS A 83 4.46 -3.43 -27.30
N ASP A 84 5.20 -4.50 -27.52
CA ASP A 84 4.64 -5.74 -28.04
C ASP A 84 3.85 -6.52 -27.00
N SER A 85 4.32 -6.53 -25.75
CA SER A 85 3.59 -7.17 -24.66
C SER A 85 2.31 -6.41 -24.30
N PHE A 86 2.32 -5.08 -24.37
CA PHE A 86 1.13 -4.26 -24.21
C PHE A 86 0.07 -4.60 -25.27
N LYS A 87 0.48 -4.68 -26.54
CA LYS A 87 -0.43 -5.09 -27.62
C LYS A 87 -1.01 -6.48 -27.38
N ARG A 88 -0.18 -7.45 -27.01
CA ARG A 88 -0.66 -8.82 -26.71
C ARG A 88 -1.69 -8.82 -25.56
N LEU A 89 -1.46 -8.01 -24.53
CA LEU A 89 -2.39 -7.87 -23.42
C LEU A 89 -3.75 -7.29 -23.87
N ILE A 90 -3.72 -6.24 -24.72
CA ILE A 90 -4.93 -5.60 -25.26
C ILE A 90 -5.68 -6.54 -26.21
N ASP A 91 -4.97 -7.19 -27.12
CA ASP A 91 -5.58 -7.97 -28.21
C ASP A 91 -6.17 -9.30 -27.71
N ALA A 92 -5.49 -9.95 -26.77
CA ALA A 92 -5.88 -11.27 -26.29
C ALA A 92 -5.90 -11.39 -24.75
N GLY A 93 -4.91 -10.84 -24.05
CA GLY A 93 -4.69 -11.08 -22.63
C GLY A 93 -5.88 -10.72 -21.75
N MET A 94 -6.47 -9.56 -21.95
CA MET A 94 -7.64 -9.11 -21.17
C MET A 94 -8.84 -10.06 -21.34
N GLN A 95 -9.07 -10.56 -22.55
CA GLN A 95 -10.15 -11.54 -22.78
C GLN A 95 -9.83 -12.88 -22.13
N HIS A 96 -8.59 -13.39 -22.32
CA HIS A 96 -8.21 -14.67 -21.72
C HIS A 96 -8.23 -14.67 -20.19
N ILE A 97 -7.98 -13.54 -19.56
CA ILE A 97 -7.96 -13.39 -18.09
C ILE A 97 -9.37 -13.17 -17.52
N PHE A 98 -10.14 -12.26 -18.11
CA PHE A 98 -11.39 -11.77 -17.51
C PHE A 98 -12.66 -12.33 -18.15
N ASP A 99 -12.59 -12.99 -19.31
CA ASP A 99 -13.75 -13.67 -19.89
C ASP A 99 -13.75 -15.16 -19.49
N ALA A 100 -14.68 -15.53 -18.62
CA ALA A 100 -14.81 -16.92 -18.17
C ALA A 100 -15.14 -17.92 -19.30
N THR A 101 -15.73 -17.44 -20.40
CA THR A 101 -16.10 -18.29 -21.55
C THR A 101 -14.92 -18.60 -22.45
N LYS A 102 -13.87 -17.81 -22.42
CA LYS A 102 -12.65 -18.02 -23.21
C LYS A 102 -11.82 -19.15 -22.63
N GLN A 103 -11.65 -20.21 -23.38
CA GLN A 103 -10.72 -21.30 -23.06
C GLN A 103 -9.30 -20.91 -23.45
N ASP A 104 -8.35 -21.16 -22.56
CA ASP A 104 -6.93 -21.04 -22.87
C ASP A 104 -6.48 -22.27 -23.67
N GLN A 105 -6.26 -22.10 -24.99
CA GLN A 105 -5.83 -23.16 -25.88
C GLN A 105 -4.43 -23.69 -25.57
N HIS A 106 -3.61 -22.92 -24.88
CA HIS A 106 -2.24 -23.26 -24.53
C HIS A 106 -2.11 -23.86 -23.13
N HIS A 107 -3.21 -23.94 -22.37
CA HIS A 107 -3.24 -24.44 -20.99
C HIS A 107 -2.19 -23.79 -20.08
N ASN A 108 -1.97 -22.47 -20.24
CA ASN A 108 -1.00 -21.74 -19.43
C ASN A 108 -1.42 -21.75 -17.96
N GLN A 109 -0.58 -22.34 -17.12
CA GLN A 109 -0.86 -22.52 -15.70
C GLN A 109 -1.11 -21.19 -14.98
N LEU A 110 -0.34 -20.14 -15.29
CA LEU A 110 -0.50 -18.81 -14.71
C LEU A 110 -1.89 -18.23 -15.01
N ILE A 111 -2.35 -18.31 -16.27
CA ILE A 111 -3.67 -17.80 -16.66
C ILE A 111 -4.79 -18.55 -15.94
N GLN A 112 -4.68 -19.86 -15.79
CA GLN A 112 -5.65 -20.65 -15.02
C GLN A 112 -5.67 -20.25 -13.54
N GLN A 113 -4.51 -20.03 -12.94
CA GLN A 113 -4.39 -19.55 -11.56
C GLN A 113 -4.99 -18.15 -11.38
N ILE A 114 -4.77 -17.24 -12.32
CA ILE A 114 -5.38 -15.90 -12.30
C ILE A 114 -6.91 -16.01 -12.37
N LYS A 115 -7.44 -16.83 -13.27
CA LYS A 115 -8.90 -17.07 -13.39
C LYS A 115 -9.49 -17.65 -12.12
N SER A 116 -8.86 -18.67 -11.54
CA SER A 116 -9.29 -19.23 -10.26
C SER A 116 -9.24 -18.16 -9.15
N CYS A 117 -8.16 -17.38 -9.10
CA CYS A 117 -8.04 -16.29 -8.15
C CYS A 117 -9.17 -15.25 -8.29
N ILE A 118 -9.53 -14.87 -9.51
CA ILE A 118 -10.65 -13.95 -9.79
C ILE A 118 -11.97 -14.58 -9.34
N THR A 119 -12.23 -15.81 -9.75
CA THR A 119 -13.47 -16.53 -9.42
C THR A 119 -13.65 -16.70 -7.91
N ASP A 120 -12.60 -17.13 -7.22
CA ASP A 120 -12.62 -17.39 -5.77
C ASP A 120 -12.71 -16.09 -4.94
N ASN A 121 -12.37 -14.94 -5.53
CA ASN A 121 -12.29 -13.67 -4.82
C ASN A 121 -13.12 -12.55 -5.45
N THR A 122 -14.07 -12.87 -6.32
CA THR A 122 -14.93 -11.90 -7.05
C THR A 122 -15.55 -10.86 -6.12
N ALA A 123 -16.06 -11.28 -4.96
CA ALA A 123 -16.70 -10.38 -4.00
C ALA A 123 -15.71 -9.48 -3.24
N ILE A 124 -14.43 -9.79 -3.23
CA ILE A 124 -13.42 -9.10 -2.42
C ILE A 124 -12.37 -8.34 -3.21
N ILE A 125 -12.29 -8.51 -4.53
CA ILE A 125 -11.38 -7.72 -5.37
C ILE A 125 -11.99 -6.34 -5.56
N ASP A 126 -11.42 -5.31 -4.94
CA ASP A 126 -11.89 -3.92 -5.05
C ASP A 126 -11.16 -3.12 -6.13
N ARG A 127 -10.01 -3.60 -6.61
CA ARG A 127 -9.20 -2.92 -7.61
C ARG A 127 -8.37 -3.91 -8.40
N VAL A 128 -8.23 -3.68 -9.69
CA VAL A 128 -7.28 -4.38 -10.56
C VAL A 128 -6.15 -3.43 -10.93
N MET A 129 -4.91 -3.83 -10.66
CA MET A 129 -3.69 -3.06 -10.92
C MET A 129 -2.88 -3.78 -11.99
N ILE A 130 -2.53 -3.12 -13.07
CA ILE A 130 -1.61 -3.66 -14.09
C ILE A 130 -0.31 -2.89 -14.02
N HIS A 131 0.74 -3.54 -13.56
CA HIS A 131 2.06 -2.94 -13.38
C HIS A 131 3.02 -3.37 -14.49
N PHE A 132 3.59 -2.39 -15.17
CA PHE A 132 4.68 -2.55 -16.12
C PHE A 132 6.00 -2.25 -15.40
N VAL A 133 6.70 -3.31 -15.00
CA VAL A 133 7.89 -3.23 -14.14
C VAL A 133 9.18 -3.40 -14.94
N PHE A 134 10.10 -2.47 -14.81
CA PHE A 134 11.39 -2.47 -15.52
C PHE A 134 12.50 -1.82 -14.68
N LEU A 135 13.71 -1.65 -15.26
CA LEU A 135 14.85 -1.06 -14.55
C LEU A 135 15.01 0.45 -14.80
N GLY A 136 14.26 0.98 -15.78
CA GLY A 136 14.36 2.37 -16.21
C GLY A 136 13.50 3.35 -15.40
N ASN A 137 13.46 4.60 -15.88
CA ASN A 137 12.67 5.66 -15.26
C ASN A 137 11.19 5.57 -15.69
N PRO A 138 10.24 5.40 -14.76
CA PRO A 138 8.81 5.39 -15.06
C PRO A 138 8.32 6.66 -15.75
N GLU A 139 8.84 7.84 -15.40
CA GLU A 139 8.46 9.12 -16.00
C GLU A 139 8.73 9.13 -17.52
N SER A 140 9.81 8.47 -17.96
CA SER A 140 10.12 8.34 -19.39
C SER A 140 9.13 7.43 -20.13
N ALA A 141 8.65 6.37 -19.46
CA ALA A 141 7.61 5.49 -20.00
C ALA A 141 6.27 6.22 -20.12
N GLU A 142 5.93 7.01 -19.11
CA GLU A 142 4.73 7.82 -19.06
C GLU A 142 4.71 8.93 -20.10
N ALA A 143 5.86 9.53 -20.40
CA ALA A 143 6.01 10.57 -21.43
C ALA A 143 5.98 9.98 -22.87
N SER A 144 5.97 8.67 -23.03
CA SER A 144 5.98 8.02 -24.36
C SER A 144 4.60 8.11 -25.02
N PRO A 145 4.43 8.80 -26.18
CA PRO A 145 3.15 8.88 -26.86
C PRO A 145 2.61 7.52 -27.33
N VAL A 146 3.51 6.60 -27.62
CA VAL A 146 3.14 5.23 -28.05
C VAL A 146 2.56 4.43 -26.88
N LEU A 147 3.20 4.49 -25.71
CA LEU A 147 2.71 3.78 -24.54
C LEU A 147 1.45 4.43 -23.96
N ASP A 148 1.32 5.76 -24.05
CA ASP A 148 0.11 6.47 -23.66
C ASP A 148 -1.10 6.03 -24.52
N LYS A 149 -0.92 5.92 -25.83
CA LYS A 149 -1.97 5.39 -26.72
C LYS A 149 -2.35 3.95 -26.37
N LEU A 150 -1.37 3.07 -26.15
CA LEU A 150 -1.63 1.68 -25.74
C LEU A 150 -2.31 1.60 -24.37
N ARG A 151 -2.01 2.52 -23.45
CA ARG A 151 -2.69 2.62 -22.17
C ARG A 151 -4.18 2.97 -22.35
N GLU A 152 -4.49 3.96 -23.18
CA GLU A 152 -5.88 4.30 -23.53
C GLU A 152 -6.64 3.09 -24.08
N ASP A 153 -6.01 2.35 -25.01
CA ASP A 153 -6.59 1.17 -25.62
C ASP A 153 -6.83 0.04 -24.59
N LEU A 154 -5.95 -0.10 -23.60
CA LEU A 154 -6.11 -1.05 -22.50
C LEU A 154 -7.21 -0.62 -21.52
N GLU A 155 -7.27 0.66 -21.18
CA GLU A 155 -8.34 1.23 -20.34
C GLU A 155 -9.73 1.02 -20.96
N ASN A 156 -9.83 1.07 -22.29
CA ASN A 156 -11.07 0.78 -23.01
C ASN A 156 -11.54 -0.71 -22.86
N LYS A 157 -10.67 -1.61 -22.37
CA LYS A 157 -11.03 -2.99 -22.03
C LYS A 157 -11.56 -3.16 -20.60
N LYS A 158 -11.73 -2.10 -19.86
CA LYS A 158 -12.21 -2.13 -18.45
C LYS A 158 -13.54 -2.89 -18.30
N TYR A 159 -14.41 -2.86 -19.30
CA TYR A 159 -15.67 -3.58 -19.29
C TYR A 159 -15.51 -5.10 -19.09
N LEU A 160 -14.38 -5.70 -19.51
CA LEU A 160 -14.08 -7.11 -19.27
C LEU A 160 -13.84 -7.37 -17.78
N VAL A 161 -13.12 -6.47 -17.11
CA VAL A 161 -12.89 -6.54 -15.66
C VAL A 161 -14.21 -6.42 -14.90
N GLU A 162 -15.03 -5.44 -15.28
CA GLU A 162 -16.34 -5.21 -14.67
C GLU A 162 -17.29 -6.39 -14.90
N GLY A 163 -17.26 -7.00 -16.09
CA GLY A 163 -18.02 -8.20 -16.40
C GLY A 163 -17.60 -9.41 -15.57
N ALA A 164 -16.30 -9.63 -15.40
CA ALA A 164 -15.77 -10.74 -14.60
C ALA A 164 -16.08 -10.59 -13.10
N LEU A 165 -16.09 -9.36 -12.59
CA LEU A 165 -16.32 -9.07 -11.18
C LEU A 165 -17.80 -8.73 -10.85
N GLY A 166 -18.66 -8.64 -11.87
CA GLY A 166 -20.09 -8.33 -11.72
C GLY A 166 -20.38 -6.93 -11.14
N ARG A 167 -19.38 -6.03 -11.13
CA ARG A 167 -19.48 -4.68 -10.59
C ARG A 167 -18.41 -3.76 -11.15
N ALA A 168 -18.64 -2.45 -11.06
CA ALA A 168 -17.64 -1.46 -11.42
C ALA A 168 -16.44 -1.51 -10.46
N VAL A 169 -15.26 -1.75 -11.01
CA VAL A 169 -14.00 -1.84 -10.28
C VAL A 169 -12.94 -1.00 -10.99
N PRO A 170 -12.17 -0.17 -10.29
CA PRO A 170 -11.09 0.58 -10.88
C PRO A 170 -10.04 -0.33 -11.51
N LEU A 171 -9.72 -0.05 -12.79
CA LEU A 171 -8.56 -0.60 -13.48
C LEU A 171 -7.47 0.47 -13.49
N VAL A 172 -6.33 0.17 -12.88
CA VAL A 172 -5.20 1.10 -12.75
C VAL A 172 -3.99 0.52 -13.47
N ILE A 173 -3.36 1.31 -14.32
CA ILE A 173 -2.21 0.90 -15.14
C ILE A 173 -1.02 1.77 -14.75
N GLU A 174 0.09 1.15 -14.34
CA GLU A 174 1.27 1.84 -13.81
C GLU A 174 2.57 1.31 -14.40
N PHE A 175 3.53 2.24 -14.66
CA PHE A 175 4.93 1.89 -14.89
C PHE A 175 5.70 1.98 -13.58
N ARG A 176 6.49 0.95 -13.27
CA ARG A 176 7.25 0.85 -12.02
C ARG A 176 8.72 0.59 -12.30
N SER A 177 9.61 1.30 -11.60
CA SER A 177 11.04 0.98 -11.61
C SER A 177 11.38 0.01 -10.48
N ALA A 178 12.12 -1.04 -10.81
CA ALA A 178 12.67 -1.93 -9.79
C ALA A 178 14.02 -1.44 -9.20
N ARG A 179 14.62 -0.40 -9.79
CA ARG A 179 15.90 0.19 -9.32
C ARG A 179 15.73 1.50 -8.56
N THR A 180 14.72 2.26 -8.88
CA THR A 180 14.52 3.60 -8.31
C THR A 180 13.17 3.72 -7.66
N LYS A 181 13.17 3.96 -6.39
CA LYS A 181 12.05 4.62 -5.72
C LYS A 181 12.37 6.10 -5.74
N LYS A 182 11.53 6.91 -6.33
CA LYS A 182 11.56 8.38 -6.24
C LYS A 182 10.33 8.83 -5.49
N VAL A 183 10.31 9.86 -4.80
CA VAL A 183 11.03 10.96 -4.18
C VAL A 183 10.10 11.46 -3.10
N GLY A 184 10.45 12.02 -2.20
CA GLY A 184 11.18 12.92 -1.42
C GLY A 184 10.39 13.32 -0.24
N GLY A 185 10.90 13.62 0.63
CA GLY A 185 11.68 14.30 1.57
C GLY A 185 10.74 14.87 2.57
N ALA A 186 11.03 15.10 3.64
CA ALA A 186 11.94 15.82 4.40
C ALA A 186 11.67 15.82 5.88
N VAL A 187 12.70 16.02 6.46
CA VAL A 187 13.08 15.96 7.83
C VAL A 187 12.86 17.24 8.60
N HIS A 188 12.75 17.04 9.88
CA HIS A 188 12.63 17.92 10.97
C HIS A 188 13.74 18.97 11.10
N ILE A 189 13.40 20.18 10.75
CA ILE A 189 13.81 21.33 11.57
C ILE A 189 12.52 22.15 11.73
N ARG A 190 12.19 22.56 12.95
CA ARG A 190 11.07 23.47 13.24
C ARG A 190 11.33 24.87 12.63
N LYS A 191 11.32 24.94 11.31
CA LYS A 191 11.28 26.20 10.58
C LYS A 191 9.82 26.50 10.32
N THR A 192 9.32 27.59 10.86
CA THR A 192 7.96 28.05 10.54
C THR A 192 7.92 28.51 9.10
N HIS A 193 7.13 27.83 8.27
CA HIS A 193 7.00 28.12 6.86
C HIS A 193 5.91 29.16 6.63
N THR A 194 6.29 30.27 6.05
CA THR A 194 5.36 31.37 5.74
C THR A 194 5.57 31.80 4.29
N TYR A 195 4.49 31.79 3.51
CA TYR A 195 4.52 32.10 2.08
C TYR A 195 3.61 33.27 1.73
N PRO A 196 3.98 34.08 0.73
CA PRO A 196 3.02 34.94 0.06
C PRO A 196 2.03 34.07 -0.71
N ILE A 197 0.77 34.46 -0.74
CA ILE A 197 -0.30 33.78 -1.47
C ILE A 197 -1.20 34.83 -2.12
N HIS A 198 -1.46 34.68 -3.42
CA HIS A 198 -2.40 35.52 -4.14
C HIS A 198 -3.80 34.91 -4.00
N LEU A 199 -4.51 35.37 -2.98
CA LEU A 199 -5.89 34.99 -2.76
C LEU A 199 -6.82 36.09 -3.29
N THR A 200 -7.51 35.81 -4.40
CA THR A 200 -8.37 36.79 -5.09
C THR A 200 -9.79 36.69 -4.53
N ASN A 201 -10.40 37.86 -4.30
CA ASN A 201 -11.77 37.99 -3.79
C ASN A 201 -12.08 37.11 -2.56
N PRO A 202 -11.26 37.18 -1.49
CA PRO A 202 -11.45 36.34 -0.34
C PRO A 202 -12.73 36.70 0.42
N MET A 203 -13.51 35.70 0.74
CA MET A 203 -14.62 35.77 1.69
C MET A 203 -14.24 34.94 2.93
N SER A 204 -14.61 35.41 4.10
CA SER A 204 -14.32 34.72 5.35
C SER A 204 -15.60 34.42 6.12
N ARG A 205 -15.63 33.28 6.77
CA ARG A 205 -16.74 32.84 7.63
C ARG A 205 -16.19 32.18 8.88
N LEU A 206 -16.67 32.61 10.04
CA LEU A 206 -16.38 31.98 11.30
C LEU A 206 -17.12 30.64 11.43
N GLY A 207 -16.44 29.66 11.98
CA GLY A 207 -17.00 28.36 12.35
C GLY A 207 -17.72 28.40 13.69
N PRO A 208 -18.12 27.23 14.20
CA PRO A 208 -18.87 27.13 15.46
C PRO A 208 -18.03 27.42 16.71
N THR A 209 -16.70 27.31 16.62
CA THR A 209 -15.77 27.62 17.72
C THR A 209 -14.86 28.80 17.29
N ASP A 210 -13.59 28.56 17.10
CA ASP A 210 -12.62 29.61 16.72
C ASP A 210 -12.13 29.47 15.26
N GLU A 211 -12.62 28.47 14.56
CA GLU A 211 -12.20 28.19 13.19
C GLU A 211 -12.65 29.30 12.26
N CYS A 212 -11.79 29.64 11.32
CA CYS A 212 -12.15 30.56 10.26
C CYS A 212 -11.95 29.91 8.88
N LEU A 213 -13.00 29.91 8.07
CA LEU A 213 -12.95 29.50 6.67
C LEU A 213 -12.78 30.72 5.78
N HIS A 214 -11.70 30.74 5.01
CA HIS A 214 -11.48 31.70 3.94
C HIS A 214 -11.68 31.00 2.60
N VAL A 215 -12.40 31.64 1.69
CA VAL A 215 -12.67 31.12 0.34
C VAL A 215 -12.31 32.17 -0.69
N GLY A 216 -11.55 31.79 -1.70
CA GLY A 216 -11.14 32.65 -2.80
C GLY A 216 -10.46 31.85 -3.91
N PHE A 217 -9.85 32.53 -4.87
CA PHE A 217 -9.06 31.86 -5.90
C PHE A 217 -7.58 32.03 -5.62
N VAL A 218 -6.81 30.94 -5.74
CA VAL A 218 -5.36 30.89 -5.53
C VAL A 218 -4.67 30.47 -6.82
N ARG A 219 -3.51 31.05 -7.10
CA ARG A 219 -2.71 30.66 -8.26
C ARG A 219 -2.05 29.31 -8.04
N LEU A 220 -1.99 28.48 -9.08
CA LEU A 220 -1.31 27.19 -9.00
C LEU A 220 0.20 27.34 -8.75
N VAL A 221 0.82 28.41 -9.25
CA VAL A 221 2.23 28.71 -8.99
C VAL A 221 2.53 28.94 -7.51
N ASP A 222 1.60 29.53 -6.75
CA ASP A 222 1.76 29.74 -5.31
C ASP A 222 1.71 28.40 -4.57
N LEU A 223 0.78 27.52 -4.93
CA LEU A 223 0.68 26.15 -4.37
C LEU A 223 1.90 25.31 -4.73
N HIS A 224 2.40 25.44 -5.96
CA HIS A 224 3.62 24.78 -6.42
C HIS A 224 4.84 25.23 -5.62
N ALA A 225 5.00 26.53 -5.36
CA ALA A 225 6.09 27.06 -4.56
C ALA A 225 6.08 26.49 -3.14
N MET A 226 4.89 26.41 -2.49
CA MET A 226 4.72 25.77 -1.19
C MET A 226 5.12 24.28 -1.23
N TYR A 227 4.69 23.56 -2.26
CA TYR A 227 5.02 22.15 -2.41
C TYR A 227 6.52 21.91 -2.63
N VAL A 228 7.17 22.71 -3.47
CA VAL A 228 8.63 22.59 -3.74
C VAL A 228 9.44 22.81 -2.47
N ASP A 229 9.09 23.78 -1.64
CA ASP A 229 9.83 24.11 -0.41
C ASP A 229 9.48 23.15 0.77
N MET A 230 8.22 22.73 0.89
CA MET A 230 7.76 21.90 2.01
C MET A 230 7.80 20.40 1.72
N GLY A 231 7.90 19.99 0.46
CA GLY A 231 7.87 18.58 0.08
C GLY A 231 6.65 17.82 0.63
N GLN A 232 6.87 16.64 1.19
CA GLN A 232 5.82 15.80 1.77
C GLN A 232 5.12 16.45 2.97
N ARG A 233 5.78 17.37 3.67
CA ARG A 233 5.17 18.10 4.78
C ARG A 233 3.94 18.90 4.34
N PHE A 234 3.90 19.37 3.09
CA PHE A 234 2.73 20.05 2.53
C PHE A 234 1.51 19.13 2.46
N PHE A 235 1.71 17.82 2.31
CA PHE A 235 0.66 16.80 2.22
C PHE A 235 0.43 16.03 3.52
N GLU A 236 1.12 16.35 4.60
CA GLU A 236 1.11 15.60 5.86
C GLU A 236 -0.30 15.31 6.41
N ARG A 237 -1.24 16.21 6.18
CA ARG A 237 -2.66 16.04 6.58
C ARG A 237 -3.59 15.60 5.44
N ASN A 238 -3.03 15.29 4.27
CA ASN A 238 -3.80 14.83 3.13
C ASN A 238 -3.88 13.31 3.13
N ILE A 239 -5.07 12.76 3.35
CA ILE A 239 -5.31 11.31 3.37
C ILE A 239 -5.18 10.63 2.00
N ARG A 240 -4.91 11.39 0.93
CA ARG A 240 -4.75 10.94 -0.45
C ARG A 240 -3.41 11.32 -1.06
N ALA A 241 -2.48 11.87 -0.30
CA ALA A 241 -1.17 12.25 -0.82
C ALA A 241 -0.41 11.06 -1.44
N SER A 242 -0.73 9.86 -1.02
CA SER A 242 -0.12 8.61 -1.48
C SER A 242 -0.91 7.88 -2.59
N LEU A 243 -1.94 8.50 -3.19
CA LEU A 243 -2.60 7.88 -4.34
C LEU A 243 -1.67 7.88 -5.55
N PRO A 244 -1.68 6.78 -6.36
CA PRO A 244 -0.86 6.69 -7.55
C PRO A 244 -1.05 7.91 -8.44
N ALA A 245 0.07 8.43 -8.94
CA ALA A 245 0.11 9.61 -9.80
C ALA A 245 -0.69 9.48 -11.12
N GLU A 246 -1.28 8.34 -11.42
CA GLU A 246 -1.58 7.86 -12.75
C GLU A 246 -3.04 7.56 -13.01
N SER A 247 -3.90 8.43 -12.54
CA SER A 247 -5.29 8.35 -12.98
C SER A 247 -5.45 9.01 -14.36
N ALA A 248 -6.46 8.60 -15.12
CA ALA A 248 -6.93 9.32 -16.32
C ALA A 248 -7.13 10.82 -16.06
N VAL A 249 -7.43 11.17 -14.81
CA VAL A 249 -7.57 12.54 -14.32
C VAL A 249 -6.24 13.31 -14.39
N ASN A 250 -5.12 12.72 -14.01
CA ASN A 250 -3.81 13.42 -14.04
C ASN A 250 -3.36 13.70 -15.47
N ARG A 251 -3.56 12.74 -16.38
CA ARG A 251 -3.28 12.95 -17.81
C ARG A 251 -4.17 14.01 -18.42
N SER A 252 -5.44 14.05 -18.03
CA SER A 252 -6.36 15.11 -18.46
C SER A 252 -5.90 16.47 -17.97
N LEU A 253 -5.50 16.59 -16.70
CA LEU A 253 -4.97 17.82 -16.12
C LEU A 253 -3.70 18.28 -16.83
N GLU A 254 -2.77 17.37 -17.11
CA GLU A 254 -1.52 17.70 -17.79
C GLU A 254 -1.76 18.18 -19.24
N ARG A 255 -2.65 17.53 -19.98
CA ARG A 255 -3.10 18.00 -21.30
C ARG A 255 -3.74 19.39 -21.21
N THR A 256 -4.55 19.63 -20.20
CA THR A 256 -5.17 20.94 -19.97
C THR A 256 -4.10 22.01 -19.68
N PHE A 257 -3.12 21.73 -18.83
CA PHE A 257 -2.01 22.66 -18.60
C PHE A 257 -1.23 22.97 -19.87
N LYS A 258 -0.93 21.95 -20.68
CA LYS A 258 -0.26 22.14 -21.96
C LYS A 258 -1.08 23.03 -22.90
N ARG A 259 -2.38 22.77 -23.06
CA ARG A 259 -3.27 23.54 -23.93
C ARG A 259 -3.41 24.99 -23.48
N ILE A 260 -3.46 25.22 -22.17
CA ILE A 260 -3.58 26.57 -21.62
C ILE A 260 -2.24 27.29 -21.70
N VAL A 261 -1.17 26.71 -21.16
CA VAL A 261 0.10 27.43 -20.92
C VAL A 261 1.02 27.40 -22.12
N LEU A 262 1.19 26.27 -22.80
CA LEU A 262 2.14 26.14 -23.90
C LEU A 262 1.51 26.45 -25.26
N ASP A 263 0.31 25.95 -25.50
CA ASP A 263 -0.34 26.06 -26.81
C ASP A 263 -1.28 27.27 -26.88
N GLN A 264 -1.60 27.91 -25.74
CA GLN A 264 -2.55 29.06 -25.62
C GLN A 264 -3.90 28.80 -26.32
N ALA A 265 -4.30 27.53 -26.39
CA ALA A 265 -5.53 27.10 -27.06
C ALA A 265 -6.77 27.27 -26.18
N GLU A 266 -6.60 27.44 -24.87
CA GLU A 266 -7.67 27.64 -23.89
C GLU A 266 -7.33 28.78 -22.94
N SER A 267 -8.37 29.47 -22.47
CA SER A 267 -8.21 30.56 -21.50
C SER A 267 -7.86 30.00 -20.10
N PRO A 268 -6.85 30.55 -19.38
CA PRO A 268 -6.51 30.14 -18.03
C PRO A 268 -7.68 30.30 -17.03
N HIS A 269 -8.55 31.27 -17.26
CA HIS A 269 -9.71 31.54 -16.41
C HIS A 269 -10.73 30.39 -16.46
N GLY A 270 -10.81 29.64 -17.57
CA GLY A 270 -11.71 28.51 -17.73
C GLY A 270 -11.35 27.32 -16.82
N PHE A 271 -10.09 27.21 -16.40
CA PHE A 271 -9.62 26.11 -15.56
C PHE A 271 -10.37 26.04 -14.23
N ALA A 272 -10.59 27.18 -13.59
CA ALA A 272 -11.28 27.25 -12.29
C ALA A 272 -12.73 26.72 -12.33
N PHE A 273 -13.42 26.78 -13.48
CA PHE A 273 -14.78 26.28 -13.64
C PHE A 273 -14.85 24.75 -13.75
N ASN A 274 -13.78 24.15 -14.25
CA ASN A 274 -13.69 22.71 -14.49
C ASN A 274 -12.94 21.96 -13.36
N HIS A 275 -12.61 22.67 -12.26
CA HIS A 275 -11.82 22.15 -11.16
C HIS A 275 -12.57 22.20 -9.82
N ASN A 276 -12.53 21.09 -9.05
CA ASN A 276 -13.23 20.98 -7.76
C ASN A 276 -12.64 21.87 -6.63
N GLY A 277 -11.57 22.61 -6.92
CA GLY A 277 -10.86 23.42 -5.94
C GLY A 277 -9.89 22.63 -5.06
N VAL A 278 -9.19 23.38 -4.22
CA VAL A 278 -8.25 22.84 -3.23
C VAL A 278 -8.67 23.27 -1.83
N THR A 279 -8.25 22.49 -0.82
CA THR A 279 -8.48 22.85 0.57
C THR A 279 -7.16 22.81 1.33
N LEU A 280 -6.84 23.90 2.01
CA LEU A 280 -5.68 24.04 2.89
C LEU A 280 -6.14 24.15 4.34
N SER A 281 -5.36 23.64 5.29
CA SER A 281 -5.34 24.13 6.67
C SER A 281 -4.09 24.96 6.87
N ALA A 282 -4.14 25.97 7.70
CA ALA A 282 -2.99 26.79 8.06
C ALA A 282 -3.09 27.28 9.50
N GLU A 283 -1.96 27.55 10.11
CA GLU A 283 -1.94 28.18 11.45
C GLU A 283 -2.48 29.61 11.39
N ALA A 284 -2.15 30.35 10.33
CA ALA A 284 -2.64 31.69 10.12
C ALA A 284 -2.74 32.06 8.63
N LEU A 285 -3.72 32.89 8.31
CA LEU A 285 -3.82 33.61 7.04
C LEU A 285 -4.00 35.10 7.36
N LYS A 286 -3.02 35.93 7.01
CA LYS A 286 -3.00 37.35 7.33
C LYS A 286 -2.92 38.21 6.08
N SER A 287 -3.75 39.25 6.02
CA SER A 287 -3.62 40.32 5.02
C SER A 287 -2.45 41.22 5.39
N THR A 288 -1.68 41.59 4.40
CA THR A 288 -0.57 42.55 4.50
C THR A 288 -0.67 43.57 3.39
N GLU A 289 0.10 44.66 3.45
CA GLU A 289 0.14 45.68 2.38
C GLU A 289 0.54 45.11 1.02
N MET A 290 1.29 43.99 1.00
CA MET A 290 1.77 43.31 -0.20
C MET A 290 0.90 42.10 -0.63
N GLY A 291 -0.30 41.91 -0.05
CA GLY A 291 -1.18 40.80 -0.30
C GLY A 291 -1.36 39.88 0.93
N TRP A 292 -1.66 38.61 0.73
CA TRP A 292 -1.90 37.67 1.80
C TRP A 292 -0.65 36.85 2.11
N ARG A 293 -0.48 36.48 3.38
CA ARG A 293 0.55 35.54 3.85
C ARG A 293 -0.09 34.38 4.58
N ILE A 294 0.31 33.16 4.22
CA ILE A 294 -0.15 31.93 4.83
C ILE A 294 0.99 31.30 5.62
N THR A 295 0.71 30.88 6.86
CA THR A 295 1.68 30.27 7.79
C THR A 295 1.35 28.81 7.99
N GLU A 296 2.36 27.93 7.86
CA GLU A 296 2.28 26.48 8.02
C GLU A 296 1.13 25.84 7.23
N PRO A 297 1.05 26.08 5.91
CA PRO A 297 -0.01 25.51 5.09
C PRO A 297 0.12 23.98 4.99
N ARG A 298 -1.01 23.30 5.04
CA ARG A 298 -1.14 21.85 4.78
C ARG A 298 -2.27 21.62 3.80
N LEU A 299 -1.99 20.91 2.74
CA LEU A 299 -3.00 20.60 1.72
C LEU A 299 -3.86 19.42 2.18
N LEU A 300 -5.15 19.67 2.42
CA LEU A 300 -6.12 18.66 2.83
C LEU A 300 -6.79 17.96 1.64
N ASN A 301 -6.99 18.70 0.53
CA ASN A 301 -7.57 18.18 -0.71
C ASN A 301 -6.98 18.92 -1.92
N GLY A 302 -6.84 18.22 -3.07
CA GLY A 302 -6.29 18.76 -4.31
C GLY A 302 -4.85 18.32 -4.59
N ALA A 303 -4.33 17.29 -3.90
CA ALA A 303 -2.96 16.80 -4.09
C ALA A 303 -2.66 16.40 -5.54
N GLN A 304 -3.60 15.76 -6.23
CA GLN A 304 -3.43 15.39 -7.65
C GLN A 304 -3.15 16.61 -8.53
N THR A 305 -3.85 17.70 -8.31
CA THR A 305 -3.66 18.94 -9.09
C THR A 305 -2.29 19.53 -8.85
N VAL A 306 -1.88 19.67 -7.59
CA VAL A 306 -0.58 20.24 -7.23
C VAL A 306 0.57 19.37 -7.72
N THR A 307 0.51 18.06 -7.54
CA THR A 307 1.56 17.15 -7.99
C THR A 307 1.63 17.04 -9.52
N THR A 308 0.48 17.05 -10.21
CA THR A 308 0.45 17.05 -11.67
C THR A 308 1.00 18.37 -12.23
N PHE A 309 0.65 19.49 -11.60
CA PHE A 309 1.18 20.78 -11.99
C PHE A 309 2.70 20.87 -11.77
N ALA A 310 3.20 20.34 -10.65
CA ALA A 310 4.63 20.29 -10.37
C ALA A 310 5.39 19.42 -11.40
N ARG A 311 4.81 18.29 -11.82
CA ARG A 311 5.38 17.47 -12.92
C ARG A 311 5.38 18.21 -14.24
N PHE A 312 4.29 18.91 -14.57
CA PHE A 312 4.21 19.74 -15.77
C PHE A 312 5.29 20.83 -15.77
N MET A 313 5.49 21.53 -14.66
CA MET A 313 6.53 22.55 -14.51
C MET A 313 7.93 21.95 -14.69
N LYS A 314 8.22 20.84 -14.05
CA LYS A 314 9.50 20.14 -14.16
C LYS A 314 9.78 19.61 -15.56
N ALA A 315 8.77 19.01 -16.21
CA ALA A 315 8.91 18.49 -17.58
C ALA A 315 9.17 19.59 -18.63
N ASN A 316 8.79 20.84 -18.33
CA ASN A 316 8.96 22.00 -19.20
C ASN A 316 10.02 22.99 -18.67
N GLU A 317 10.83 22.58 -17.72
CA GLU A 317 11.95 23.38 -17.24
C GLU A 317 12.91 23.70 -18.40
N GLY A 318 13.17 24.98 -18.63
CA GLY A 318 13.97 25.46 -19.77
C GLY A 318 13.21 25.61 -21.11
N ASN A 319 11.92 25.32 -21.16
CA ASN A 319 11.11 25.57 -22.36
C ASN A 319 10.82 27.07 -22.51
N SER A 320 11.23 27.68 -23.64
CA SER A 320 11.06 29.12 -23.91
C SER A 320 9.59 29.54 -23.83
N ARG A 321 8.66 28.70 -24.29
CA ARG A 321 7.22 29.00 -24.25
C ARG A 321 6.68 29.19 -22.84
N LEU A 322 7.26 28.46 -21.83
CA LEU A 322 6.84 28.64 -20.45
C LEU A 322 7.21 30.04 -19.94
N SER A 323 8.38 30.55 -20.34
CA SER A 323 8.84 31.90 -19.99
C SER A 323 8.09 32.97 -20.75
N GLU A 324 7.80 32.74 -22.02
CA GLU A 324 7.03 33.66 -22.87
C GLU A 324 5.59 33.81 -22.39
N ASN A 325 4.98 32.72 -21.90
CA ASN A 325 3.58 32.67 -21.47
C ASN A 325 3.43 32.80 -19.92
N LYS A 326 4.35 33.49 -19.27
CA LYS A 326 4.35 33.67 -17.83
C LYS A 326 3.06 34.29 -17.29
N ASP A 327 2.49 35.26 -17.97
CA ASP A 327 1.24 35.91 -17.56
C ASP A 327 0.05 34.92 -17.60
N THR A 328 0.03 34.03 -18.58
CA THR A 328 -0.96 32.94 -18.66
C THR A 328 -0.78 31.94 -17.51
N LEU A 329 0.46 31.58 -17.21
CA LEU A 329 0.81 30.71 -16.09
C LEU A 329 0.40 31.32 -14.75
N ASP A 330 0.70 32.60 -14.53
CA ASP A 330 0.37 33.36 -13.32
C ASP A 330 -1.15 33.58 -13.15
N SER A 331 -1.90 33.53 -14.25
CA SER A 331 -3.36 33.66 -14.27
C SER A 331 -4.07 32.30 -13.98
N LEU A 332 -3.34 31.21 -14.03
CA LEU A 332 -3.91 29.85 -13.80
C LEU A 332 -4.24 29.66 -12.32
N SER A 333 -5.52 29.67 -12.00
CA SER A 333 -6.00 29.67 -10.62
C SER A 333 -7.08 28.63 -10.37
N VAL A 334 -7.26 28.26 -9.11
CA VAL A 334 -8.28 27.32 -8.63
C VAL A 334 -9.01 27.89 -7.43
N LEU A 335 -10.26 27.48 -7.25
CA LEU A 335 -11.00 27.74 -6.01
C LEU A 335 -10.22 27.16 -4.82
N CYS A 336 -9.98 27.97 -3.81
CA CYS A 336 -9.25 27.60 -2.61
C CYS A 336 -10.08 27.85 -1.37
N ARG A 337 -10.12 26.86 -0.47
CA ARG A 337 -10.61 26.99 0.90
C ARG A 337 -9.40 26.94 1.82
N VAL A 338 -9.24 27.92 2.69
CA VAL A 338 -8.21 27.94 3.72
C VAL A 338 -8.88 27.93 5.08
N ILE A 339 -8.56 26.97 5.90
CA ILE A 339 -9.09 26.82 7.26
C ILE A 339 -7.97 27.21 8.23
N THR A 340 -8.26 28.18 9.08
CA THR A 340 -7.33 28.66 10.12
C THR A 340 -7.95 28.51 11.50
N SER A 341 -7.13 28.60 12.54
CA SER A 341 -7.55 28.53 13.96
C SER A 341 -8.33 27.25 14.31
N ALA A 342 -8.15 26.17 13.55
CA ALA A 342 -8.89 24.92 13.72
C ALA A 342 -8.09 23.93 14.57
N SER A 343 -8.80 23.21 15.45
CA SER A 343 -8.20 22.09 16.18
C SER A 343 -7.79 20.95 15.22
N PRO A 344 -6.83 20.11 15.59
CA PRO A 344 -6.45 18.94 14.79
C PRO A 344 -7.63 18.03 14.49
N GLU A 345 -8.56 17.85 15.43
CA GLU A 345 -9.75 17.01 15.30
C GLU A 345 -10.73 17.61 14.28
N PHE A 346 -10.92 18.92 14.29
CA PHE A 346 -11.73 19.61 13.30
C PHE A 346 -11.15 19.46 11.90
N VAL A 347 -9.83 19.69 11.76
CA VAL A 347 -9.13 19.52 10.47
C VAL A 347 -9.26 18.09 9.96
N THR A 348 -9.14 17.09 10.84
CA THR A 348 -9.34 15.67 10.49
C THR A 348 -10.76 15.44 9.99
N THR A 349 -11.77 15.94 10.71
CA THR A 349 -13.19 15.83 10.32
C THR A 349 -13.46 16.44 8.95
N VAL A 350 -12.93 17.64 8.70
CA VAL A 350 -13.07 18.31 7.39
C VAL A 350 -12.36 17.51 6.30
N THR A 351 -11.17 16.99 6.57
CA THR A 351 -10.40 16.18 5.62
C THR A 351 -11.16 14.91 5.23
N VAL A 352 -11.71 14.22 6.22
CA VAL A 352 -12.55 13.03 6.02
C VAL A 352 -13.77 13.36 5.17
N ASN A 353 -14.51 14.41 5.53
CA ASN A 353 -15.76 14.76 4.85
C ASN A 353 -15.53 15.22 3.40
N ASN A 354 -14.47 15.99 3.14
CA ASN A 354 -14.10 16.41 1.78
C ASN A 354 -13.66 15.22 0.90
N ASN A 355 -13.16 14.17 1.50
CA ASN A 355 -12.66 12.99 0.80
C ASN A 355 -13.68 11.83 0.72
N ARG A 356 -14.83 11.91 1.40
CA ARG A 356 -15.91 10.90 1.33
C ARG A 356 -16.50 10.75 -0.07
N GLN A 357 -16.39 11.74 -0.91
CA GLN A 357 -16.88 11.67 -2.31
C GLN A 357 -16.09 10.70 -3.19
N ASN A 358 -14.91 10.26 -2.75
CA ASN A 358 -14.09 9.24 -3.39
C ASN A 358 -13.69 8.21 -2.32
N TRP A 359 -13.84 6.94 -2.60
CA TRP A 359 -13.65 5.85 -1.65
C TRP A 359 -12.23 5.87 -1.03
N VAL A 360 -12.14 6.22 0.25
CA VAL A 360 -10.90 6.19 1.04
C VAL A 360 -11.01 5.03 2.01
N LYS A 361 -9.97 4.22 2.08
CA LYS A 361 -9.94 3.09 3.01
C LYS A 361 -9.99 3.61 4.44
N PRO A 362 -10.79 3.01 5.33
CA PRO A 362 -11.01 3.52 6.70
C PRO A 362 -9.72 3.74 7.49
N TRP A 363 -8.70 2.89 7.32
CA TRP A 363 -7.43 3.04 8.04
C TRP A 363 -6.60 4.25 7.60
N ASN A 364 -6.71 4.70 6.35
CA ASN A 364 -6.05 5.93 5.92
C ASN A 364 -6.61 7.18 6.62
N LEU A 365 -7.86 7.11 7.09
CA LEU A 365 -8.47 8.18 7.87
C LEU A 365 -7.83 8.32 9.26
N ARG A 366 -7.30 7.22 9.80
CA ARG A 366 -6.63 7.16 11.11
C ARG A 366 -5.13 7.47 11.06
N ALA A 367 -4.57 7.68 9.87
CA ALA A 367 -3.14 7.83 9.69
C ALA A 367 -2.51 8.97 10.49
N ASN A 368 -3.29 10.01 10.79
CA ASN A 368 -2.82 11.20 11.52
C ASN A 368 -3.27 11.24 13.00
N ASP A 369 -3.88 10.16 13.50
CA ASP A 369 -4.20 10.06 14.91
C ASP A 369 -2.89 10.04 15.75
N MET A 370 -2.90 10.69 16.91
CA MET A 370 -1.71 10.86 17.75
C MET A 370 -1.01 9.53 18.04
N ILE A 371 -1.76 8.48 18.36
CA ILE A 371 -1.21 7.16 18.60
C ILE A 371 -0.42 6.59 17.42
N GLN A 372 -0.82 6.90 16.19
CA GLN A 372 -0.13 6.43 14.98
C GLN A 372 1.19 7.21 14.76
N LEU A 373 1.20 8.50 15.06
CA LEU A 373 2.40 9.34 15.03
C LEU A 373 3.42 8.85 16.07
N GLU A 374 2.96 8.59 17.28
CA GLU A 374 3.80 8.11 18.38
C GLU A 374 4.35 6.68 18.10
N LEU A 375 3.56 5.80 17.51
CA LEU A 375 4.04 4.48 17.08
C LEU A 375 5.07 4.58 15.95
N GLN A 376 4.90 5.53 15.02
CA GLN A 376 5.89 5.78 13.97
C GLN A 376 7.22 6.21 14.55
N GLU A 377 7.20 7.17 15.47
CA GLU A 377 8.41 7.65 16.15
C GLU A 377 9.09 6.52 16.92
N LYS A 378 8.32 5.78 17.72
CA LYS A 378 8.81 4.65 18.49
C LYS A 378 9.48 3.57 17.61
N LEU A 379 8.85 3.13 16.54
CA LEU A 379 9.40 2.08 15.67
C LEU A 379 10.64 2.56 14.90
N ARG A 380 10.70 3.85 14.58
CA ARG A 380 11.89 4.47 14.02
C ARG A 380 13.04 4.50 15.03
N GLU A 381 12.79 4.95 16.26
CA GLU A 381 13.82 5.07 17.30
C GLU A 381 14.33 3.71 17.77
N ASP A 382 13.42 2.76 18.00
CA ASP A 382 13.77 1.44 18.55
C ASP A 382 14.41 0.51 17.50
N LEU A 383 14.02 0.63 16.22
CA LEU A 383 14.34 -0.37 15.20
C LEU A 383 14.87 0.22 13.88
N ASN A 384 14.93 1.53 13.73
CA ASN A 384 15.24 2.23 12.48
C ASN A 384 14.32 1.80 11.31
N LEU A 385 13.04 1.55 11.59
CA LEU A 385 12.07 1.08 10.61
C LEU A 385 11.02 2.14 10.31
N TYR A 386 10.61 2.19 9.04
CA TYR A 386 9.49 3.04 8.62
C TYR A 386 8.16 2.41 9.01
N TYR A 387 7.30 3.19 9.67
CA TYR A 387 5.92 2.82 9.91
C TYR A 387 5.01 3.51 8.90
N GLU A 388 4.48 2.72 7.96
CA GLU A 388 3.62 3.19 6.89
C GLU A 388 2.19 3.40 7.40
N ARG A 389 1.90 4.63 7.81
CA ARG A 389 0.58 5.04 8.30
C ARG A 389 -0.44 5.23 7.17
N GLN A 390 0.03 5.59 5.99
CA GLN A 390 -0.77 5.76 4.77
C GLN A 390 -0.32 4.76 3.72
N GLU A 391 -1.25 4.14 3.05
CA GLU A 391 -0.98 3.15 2.01
C GLU A 391 -0.11 3.75 0.90
N ASN A 392 0.95 3.05 0.51
CA ASN A 392 1.97 3.44 -0.48
C ASN A 392 2.81 4.69 -0.09
N ALA A 393 2.76 5.16 1.16
CA ALA A 393 3.60 6.27 1.58
C ALA A 393 5.09 5.90 1.52
N PHE A 394 5.44 4.67 1.87
CA PHE A 394 6.81 4.16 1.81
C PHE A 394 7.33 4.06 0.37
N ASP A 395 6.49 3.69 -0.56
CA ASP A 395 6.86 3.56 -1.98
C ASP A 395 7.17 4.91 -2.65
N ASN A 396 6.75 6.00 -2.04
CA ASN A 396 7.01 7.36 -2.52
C ASN A 396 8.27 8.00 -1.91
N LEU A 397 9.00 7.29 -1.02
CA LEU A 397 10.24 7.79 -0.41
C LEU A 397 11.45 7.39 -1.25
N SER A 398 12.41 8.30 -1.39
CA SER A 398 13.72 8.00 -1.98
C SER A 398 14.64 7.34 -0.95
N ASP A 399 15.75 6.76 -1.43
CA ASP A 399 16.80 6.26 -0.54
C ASP A 399 17.38 7.40 0.33
N ASP A 400 17.49 8.62 -0.22
CA ASP A 400 17.98 9.82 0.48
C ASP A 400 17.00 10.22 1.61
N ASP A 401 15.68 10.17 1.34
CA ASP A 401 14.68 10.43 2.37
C ASP A 401 14.73 9.41 3.52
N LEU A 402 14.96 8.14 3.20
CA LEU A 402 15.08 7.08 4.20
C LEU A 402 16.35 7.26 5.04
N GLU A 403 17.46 7.68 4.41
CA GLU A 403 18.70 7.99 5.11
C GLU A 403 18.53 9.20 6.04
N ASP A 404 17.95 10.28 5.56
CA ASP A 404 17.64 11.49 6.34
C ASP A 404 16.74 11.20 7.54
N MET A 405 15.79 10.26 7.40
CA MET A 405 14.93 9.80 8.49
C MET A 405 15.62 8.78 9.42
N GLY A 406 16.83 8.34 9.11
CA GLY A 406 17.55 7.29 9.83
C GLY A 406 16.84 5.93 9.76
N VAL A 407 16.16 5.65 8.64
CA VAL A 407 15.39 4.43 8.42
C VAL A 407 16.15 3.47 7.51
N VAL A 408 16.20 2.20 7.89
CA VAL A 408 16.84 1.16 7.07
C VAL A 408 16.04 0.97 5.77
N PRO A 409 16.68 1.06 4.60
CA PRO A 409 16.04 0.72 3.34
C PRO A 409 15.47 -0.71 3.38
N GLY A 410 14.22 -0.85 3.02
CA GLY A 410 13.56 -2.15 3.07
C GLY A 410 12.04 -2.02 3.04
N LYS A 411 11.34 -2.99 3.63
CA LYS A 411 9.88 -2.96 3.71
C LYS A 411 9.40 -2.30 4.99
N ALA A 412 8.42 -1.44 4.85
CA ALA A 412 7.77 -0.77 5.96
C ALA A 412 6.92 -1.72 6.83
N ILE A 413 6.67 -1.30 8.06
CA ILE A 413 5.59 -1.86 8.88
C ILE A 413 4.31 -1.14 8.51
N GLU A 414 3.32 -1.85 8.00
CA GLU A 414 2.04 -1.29 7.57
C GLU A 414 1.07 -1.13 8.74
N LEU A 415 0.39 0.01 8.86
CA LEU A 415 -0.62 0.29 9.89
C LEU A 415 -1.68 -0.81 9.98
N PHE A 416 -2.26 -1.17 8.83
CA PHE A 416 -3.32 -2.18 8.78
C PHE A 416 -2.86 -3.52 9.36
N LYS A 417 -1.71 -3.98 8.96
CA LYS A 417 -1.14 -5.25 9.41
C LYS A 417 -0.63 -5.21 10.86
N LEU A 418 -0.12 -4.05 11.29
CA LEU A 418 0.29 -3.87 12.69
C LEU A 418 -0.89 -4.03 13.65
N GLY A 419 -2.03 -3.43 13.35
CA GLY A 419 -3.23 -3.59 14.16
C GLY A 419 -3.77 -5.02 14.17
N GLN A 420 -3.68 -5.75 13.05
CA GLN A 420 -3.97 -7.18 13.03
C GLN A 420 -3.02 -7.97 13.95
N THR A 421 -1.73 -7.61 13.94
CA THR A 421 -0.73 -8.23 14.82
C THR A 421 -1.10 -8.03 16.29
N PHE A 422 -1.57 -6.84 16.67
CA PHE A 422 -2.03 -6.58 18.03
C PHE A 422 -3.20 -7.47 18.43
N LEU A 423 -4.21 -7.58 17.57
CA LEU A 423 -5.37 -8.44 17.82
C LEU A 423 -4.99 -9.92 17.93
N VAL A 424 -4.09 -10.36 17.08
CA VAL A 424 -3.60 -11.75 17.09
C VAL A 424 -2.87 -12.07 18.39
N VAL A 425 -2.01 -11.17 18.87
CA VAL A 425 -1.30 -11.34 20.14
C VAL A 425 -2.26 -11.32 21.32
N ASP A 426 -3.29 -10.48 21.28
CA ASP A 426 -4.34 -10.42 22.31
C ASP A 426 -5.33 -11.60 22.23
N GLY A 427 -5.22 -12.46 21.20
CA GLY A 427 -6.14 -13.56 20.96
C GLY A 427 -7.56 -13.16 20.55
N ASP A 428 -7.75 -11.92 20.10
CA ASP A 428 -9.07 -11.41 19.70
C ASP A 428 -9.36 -11.69 18.22
N LEU A 429 -9.61 -12.98 17.93
CA LEU A 429 -9.89 -13.46 16.57
C LEU A 429 -11.26 -12.97 16.05
N ASP A 430 -12.21 -12.71 16.96
CA ASP A 430 -13.54 -12.24 16.58
C ASP A 430 -13.47 -10.83 16.00
N LYS A 431 -12.69 -9.91 16.60
CA LYS A 431 -12.41 -8.60 16.00
C LYS A 431 -11.56 -8.70 14.74
N LEU A 432 -10.60 -9.61 14.71
CA LEU A 432 -9.76 -9.82 13.53
C LEU A 432 -10.59 -10.24 12.31
N ASN A 433 -11.64 -11.01 12.47
CA ASN A 433 -12.56 -11.38 11.38
C ASN A 433 -13.34 -10.17 10.81
N ARG A 434 -13.53 -9.13 11.63
CA ARG A 434 -14.22 -7.89 11.28
C ARG A 434 -13.28 -6.69 11.31
N TYR A 435 -12.01 -6.92 11.01
CA TYR A 435 -10.93 -5.97 11.29
C TYR A 435 -11.12 -4.59 10.61
N ARG A 436 -11.82 -4.52 9.47
CA ARG A 436 -12.11 -3.23 8.83
C ARG A 436 -13.00 -2.34 9.69
N GLU A 437 -13.97 -2.92 10.40
CA GLU A 437 -14.88 -2.20 11.29
C GLU A 437 -14.11 -1.52 12.44
N VAL A 438 -12.93 -2.04 12.80
CA VAL A 438 -12.05 -1.43 13.83
C VAL A 438 -11.70 0.02 13.51
N PHE A 439 -11.51 0.36 12.23
CA PHE A 439 -11.16 1.72 11.83
C PHE A 439 -12.36 2.66 11.69
N GLU A 440 -13.56 2.11 11.67
CA GLU A 440 -14.83 2.85 11.55
C GLU A 440 -15.45 3.13 12.94
N ASP A 441 -15.12 2.34 13.95
CA ASP A 441 -15.62 2.47 15.33
C ASP A 441 -14.50 2.93 16.28
N ASP A 442 -14.68 4.10 16.91
CA ASP A 442 -13.68 4.71 17.78
C ASP A 442 -13.34 3.86 19.02
N LYS A 443 -14.32 3.12 19.57
CA LYS A 443 -14.10 2.26 20.74
C LYS A 443 -13.28 1.03 20.35
N MET A 444 -13.61 0.41 19.22
CA MET A 444 -12.86 -0.72 18.71
C MET A 444 -11.44 -0.30 18.34
N TYR A 445 -11.29 0.83 17.68
CA TYR A 445 -9.99 1.39 17.31
C TYR A 445 -9.13 1.70 18.56
N GLY A 446 -9.67 2.43 19.53
CA GLY A 446 -8.97 2.75 20.78
C GLY A 446 -8.60 1.51 21.62
N ALA A 447 -9.34 0.41 21.51
CA ALA A 447 -8.98 -0.84 22.15
C ALA A 447 -7.77 -1.51 21.46
N VAL A 448 -7.69 -1.46 20.14
CA VAL A 448 -6.58 -2.05 19.37
C VAL A 448 -5.33 -1.17 19.47
N PHE A 449 -5.46 0.13 19.24
CA PHE A 449 -4.39 1.14 19.28
C PHE A 449 -4.43 1.92 20.62
N SER A 450 -4.35 1.19 21.72
CA SER A 450 -4.38 1.78 23.05
C SER A 450 -3.01 2.35 23.45
N GLU A 451 -3.00 3.24 24.45
CA GLU A 451 -1.78 3.79 25.07
C GLU A 451 -0.77 2.71 25.50
N ASN A 452 -1.26 1.52 25.84
CA ASN A 452 -0.39 0.40 26.21
C ASN A 452 0.50 -0.09 25.05
N ARG A 453 0.14 0.20 23.80
CA ARG A 453 0.96 -0.20 22.62
C ARG A 453 2.28 0.58 22.56
N LYS A 454 2.31 1.80 23.08
CA LYS A 454 3.56 2.58 23.23
C LYS A 454 4.55 1.96 24.22
N LYS A 455 4.06 1.17 25.16
CA LYS A 455 4.88 0.47 26.16
C LYS A 455 5.30 -0.93 25.71
N ALA A 456 4.84 -1.38 24.56
CA ALA A 456 5.18 -2.68 24.03
C ALA A 456 6.63 -2.70 23.53
N ASP A 457 7.27 -3.87 23.61
CA ASP A 457 8.61 -4.09 23.06
C ASP A 457 8.54 -4.15 21.52
N SER A 458 9.22 -3.22 20.87
CA SER A 458 9.21 -3.08 19.40
C SER A 458 9.81 -4.30 18.69
N ARG A 459 10.78 -4.98 19.30
CA ARG A 459 11.37 -6.21 18.74
C ARG A 459 10.36 -7.36 18.77
N LYS A 460 9.63 -7.52 19.88
CA LYS A 460 8.55 -8.52 20.00
C LYS A 460 7.41 -8.23 19.01
N ILE A 461 7.03 -6.94 18.86
CA ILE A 461 6.07 -6.52 17.84
C ILE A 461 6.54 -6.98 16.46
N LEU A 462 7.79 -6.68 16.09
CA LEU A 462 8.32 -7.00 14.77
C LEU A 462 8.39 -8.52 14.53
N MET A 463 8.78 -9.31 15.51
CA MET A 463 8.80 -10.77 15.40
C MET A 463 7.40 -11.33 15.15
N CYS A 464 6.39 -10.90 15.92
CA CYS A 464 5.00 -11.31 15.73
C CYS A 464 4.41 -10.84 14.38
N TYR A 465 4.78 -9.62 13.94
CA TYR A 465 4.41 -9.08 12.64
C TYR A 465 4.98 -9.91 11.47
N LYS A 466 6.20 -10.40 11.58
CA LYS A 466 6.86 -11.22 10.55
C LYS A 466 6.19 -12.58 10.34
N VAL A 467 5.56 -13.15 11.36
CA VAL A 467 4.91 -14.47 11.28
C VAL A 467 3.90 -14.53 10.14
N GLU A 468 3.09 -13.48 9.98
CA GLU A 468 2.01 -13.44 8.98
C GLU A 468 2.51 -13.75 7.56
N ARG A 469 3.68 -13.20 7.22
CA ARG A 469 4.29 -13.35 5.89
C ARG A 469 4.58 -14.81 5.50
N ARG A 470 4.68 -15.70 6.48
CA ARG A 470 5.07 -17.12 6.29
C ARG A 470 3.98 -18.11 6.68
N LEU A 471 2.76 -17.63 7.00
CA LEU A 471 1.68 -18.51 7.43
C LEU A 471 1.35 -19.64 6.43
N LYS A 472 1.38 -19.35 5.13
CA LYS A 472 1.14 -20.36 4.11
C LYS A 472 2.23 -21.45 4.11
N GLN A 473 3.48 -21.07 4.35
CA GLN A 473 4.57 -22.03 4.51
C GLN A 473 4.35 -22.89 5.75
N PHE A 474 4.05 -22.32 6.91
CA PHE A 474 3.81 -23.07 8.14
C PHE A 474 2.61 -24.01 8.02
N VAL A 475 1.56 -23.62 7.31
CA VAL A 475 0.46 -24.53 6.96
C VAL A 475 0.98 -25.73 6.17
N ARG A 476 1.82 -25.52 5.14
CA ARG A 476 2.41 -26.61 4.34
C ARG A 476 3.28 -27.52 5.20
N ASP A 477 4.13 -26.95 6.04
CA ASP A 477 5.02 -27.71 6.93
C ASP A 477 4.22 -28.64 7.88
N ILE A 478 3.12 -28.13 8.45
CA ILE A 478 2.21 -28.94 9.28
C ILE A 478 1.54 -30.06 8.45
N LEU A 479 1.11 -29.76 7.24
CA LEU A 479 0.47 -30.74 6.36
C LEU A 479 1.43 -31.86 5.95
N GLN A 480 2.67 -31.55 5.62
CA GLN A 480 3.71 -32.52 5.28
C GLN A 480 3.99 -33.49 6.42
N MET A 481 3.98 -33.00 7.68
CA MET A 481 4.23 -33.83 8.86
C MET A 481 3.04 -34.71 9.24
N GLY A 482 1.84 -34.40 8.78
CA GLY A 482 0.62 -34.98 9.34
C GLY A 482 -0.18 -35.90 8.42
N GLN A 483 0.20 -36.02 7.13
CA GLN A 483 -0.65 -36.64 6.12
C GLN A 483 -2.08 -36.05 6.21
N ASN A 484 -3.03 -36.34 5.42
CA ASN A 484 -4.36 -35.71 5.32
C ASN A 484 -5.13 -35.40 6.64
N ARG A 485 -4.59 -35.75 7.79
CA ARG A 485 -5.21 -35.51 9.12
C ARG A 485 -5.25 -34.04 9.55
N TYR A 486 -4.48 -33.18 8.91
CA TYR A 486 -4.38 -31.75 9.27
C TYR A 486 -4.93 -30.78 8.20
N GLU A 487 -5.73 -31.26 7.24
CA GLU A 487 -6.33 -30.43 6.19
C GLU A 487 -7.11 -29.22 6.75
N PHE A 488 -7.71 -29.33 7.93
CA PHE A 488 -8.41 -28.25 8.61
C PHE A 488 -7.51 -27.04 8.93
N VAL A 489 -6.20 -27.22 9.02
CA VAL A 489 -5.24 -26.13 9.30
C VAL A 489 -5.30 -25.05 8.23
N LYS A 490 -5.68 -25.38 7.00
CA LYS A 490 -5.93 -24.40 5.94
C LYS A 490 -7.01 -23.37 6.33
N ARG A 491 -7.95 -23.74 7.21
CA ARG A 491 -9.03 -22.89 7.71
C ARG A 491 -8.66 -22.14 9.00
N ALA A 492 -7.54 -22.49 9.63
CA ALA A 492 -7.09 -21.99 10.94
C ALA A 492 -6.06 -20.86 10.86
N ARG A 493 -5.96 -20.13 9.72
CA ARG A 493 -4.88 -19.15 9.47
C ARG A 493 -4.65 -18.19 10.64
N ASN A 494 -5.69 -17.50 11.10
CA ASN A 494 -5.58 -16.51 12.16
C ASN A 494 -5.26 -17.15 13.51
N LEU A 495 -5.83 -18.32 13.81
CA LEU A 495 -5.51 -19.10 15.01
C LEU A 495 -4.07 -19.59 14.97
N LEU A 496 -3.58 -20.08 13.83
CA LEU A 496 -2.19 -20.46 13.64
C LEU A 496 -1.25 -19.28 13.90
N TRP A 497 -1.56 -18.09 13.37
CA TRP A 497 -0.79 -16.88 13.64
C TRP A 497 -0.74 -16.57 15.13
N ALA A 498 -1.89 -16.57 15.82
CA ALA A 498 -1.97 -16.31 17.25
C ALA A 498 -1.14 -17.31 18.07
N LEU A 499 -1.25 -18.60 17.76
CA LEU A 499 -0.49 -19.64 18.45
C LEU A 499 1.02 -19.55 18.19
N LEU A 500 1.42 -19.16 16.98
CA LEU A 500 2.83 -18.93 16.69
C LEU A 500 3.36 -17.70 17.43
N CYS A 501 2.59 -16.61 17.52
CA CYS A 501 2.94 -15.46 18.35
C CYS A 501 3.09 -15.86 19.82
N GLN A 502 2.18 -16.67 20.36
CA GLN A 502 2.32 -17.17 21.73
C GLN A 502 3.53 -18.12 21.88
N GLY A 503 3.86 -18.89 20.83
CA GLY A 503 5.08 -19.70 20.78
C GLY A 503 6.35 -18.85 20.84
N ILE A 504 6.38 -17.70 20.15
CA ILE A 504 7.46 -16.70 20.24
C ILE A 504 7.55 -16.17 21.67
N LEU A 505 6.44 -15.65 22.19
CA LEU A 505 6.40 -14.96 23.49
C LEU A 505 6.68 -15.90 24.69
N ASN A 506 6.52 -17.20 24.52
CA ASN A 506 6.84 -18.20 25.52
C ASN A 506 8.22 -18.88 25.33
N ASP A 507 9.04 -18.43 24.37
CA ASP A 507 10.40 -18.96 24.21
C ASP A 507 11.29 -18.48 25.36
N PRO A 508 11.96 -19.40 26.11
CA PRO A 508 12.91 -19.02 27.15
C PRO A 508 14.09 -18.18 26.66
N LYS A 509 14.42 -18.24 25.37
CA LYS A 509 15.50 -17.48 24.72
C LYS A 509 14.99 -16.28 23.94
N LEU A 510 13.76 -15.80 24.23
CA LEU A 510 13.12 -14.73 23.46
C LEU A 510 13.99 -13.48 23.35
N GLU A 511 14.58 -13.01 24.45
CA GLU A 511 15.36 -11.76 24.45
C GLU A 511 16.57 -11.88 23.51
N SER A 512 17.35 -12.95 23.61
CA SER A 512 18.48 -13.20 22.72
C SER A 512 18.07 -13.31 21.25
N ARG A 513 16.92 -13.96 20.98
CA ARG A 513 16.37 -14.05 19.62
C ARG A 513 15.85 -12.71 19.11
N ALA A 514 15.24 -11.92 19.97
CA ALA A 514 14.77 -10.59 19.63
C ALA A 514 15.93 -9.65 19.28
N GLU A 515 17.05 -9.75 19.97
CA GLU A 515 18.29 -9.04 19.60
C GLU A 515 18.81 -9.47 18.24
N GLN A 516 18.84 -10.77 17.98
CA GLN A 516 19.34 -11.32 16.71
C GLN A 516 18.46 -10.97 15.51
N TRP A 517 17.15 -11.02 15.64
CA TRP A 517 16.21 -10.94 14.51
C TRP A 517 15.29 -9.72 14.50
N GLY A 518 15.12 -9.06 15.66
CA GLY A 518 14.15 -7.98 15.85
C GLY A 518 14.36 -6.79 14.92
N GLY A 519 15.62 -6.37 14.69
CA GLY A 519 15.94 -5.20 13.86
C GLY A 519 15.80 -5.41 12.34
N ARG A 520 15.27 -6.55 11.86
CA ARG A 520 15.19 -6.87 10.44
C ARG A 520 13.74 -7.09 9.99
N LEU A 521 13.35 -6.47 8.89
CA LEU A 521 12.05 -6.69 8.25
C LEU A 521 12.03 -7.95 7.38
N SER A 522 13.14 -8.26 6.70
CA SER A 522 13.28 -9.50 5.93
C SER A 522 13.23 -10.70 6.87
N VAL A 523 12.49 -11.74 6.48
CA VAL A 523 12.42 -12.98 7.26
C VAL A 523 13.67 -13.80 6.98
N GLU A 524 14.50 -13.99 8.01
CA GLU A 524 15.72 -14.78 7.96
C GLU A 524 15.41 -16.26 7.88
N SER A 525 16.24 -17.05 7.21
CA SER A 525 16.09 -18.51 7.13
C SER A 525 15.99 -19.17 8.51
N ASP A 526 16.88 -18.80 9.43
CA ASP A 526 16.92 -19.34 10.78
C ASP A 526 15.66 -19.00 11.60
N PHE A 527 15.13 -17.78 11.42
CA PHE A 527 13.87 -17.38 12.04
C PHE A 527 12.70 -18.20 11.50
N VAL A 528 12.65 -18.42 10.20
CA VAL A 528 11.61 -19.22 9.54
C VAL A 528 11.70 -20.69 9.97
N GLU A 529 12.91 -21.26 9.99
CA GLU A 529 13.16 -22.64 10.41
C GLU A 529 12.74 -22.85 11.87
N TRP A 530 13.12 -21.93 12.75
CA TRP A 530 12.70 -21.97 14.14
C TRP A 530 11.18 -21.94 14.30
N LEU A 531 10.48 -21.03 13.58
CA LEU A 531 9.02 -20.97 13.63
C LEU A 531 8.36 -22.20 13.01
N SER A 532 8.91 -22.74 11.92
CA SER A 532 8.46 -24.02 11.35
C SER A 532 8.59 -25.17 12.37
N GLY A 533 9.69 -25.18 13.12
CA GLY A 533 9.86 -26.08 14.26
C GLY A 533 8.74 -25.93 15.31
N ILE A 534 8.39 -24.71 15.71
CA ILE A 534 7.27 -24.46 16.64
C ILE A 534 5.94 -24.93 16.02
N ALA A 535 5.68 -24.60 14.76
CA ALA A 535 4.46 -24.98 14.05
C ALA A 535 4.27 -26.49 14.03
N THR A 536 5.33 -27.24 13.67
CA THR A 536 5.28 -28.69 13.46
C THR A 536 5.39 -29.52 14.75
N THR A 537 6.10 -29.01 15.77
CA THR A 537 6.34 -29.76 17.02
C THR A 537 5.40 -29.37 18.17
N ARG A 538 4.77 -28.19 18.11
CA ARG A 538 3.92 -27.69 19.19
C ARG A 538 2.53 -27.29 18.71
N VAL A 539 2.41 -26.33 17.82
CA VAL A 539 1.12 -25.80 17.37
C VAL A 539 0.26 -26.86 16.70
N ARG A 540 0.87 -27.74 15.91
CA ARG A 540 0.18 -28.87 15.30
C ARG A 540 -0.57 -29.73 16.33
N PHE A 541 0.05 -30.02 17.48
CA PHE A 541 -0.58 -30.82 18.52
C PHE A 541 -1.68 -30.05 19.26
N ILE A 542 -1.49 -28.76 19.51
CA ILE A 542 -2.53 -27.90 20.09
C ILE A 542 -3.78 -27.89 19.18
N LEU A 543 -3.58 -27.72 17.88
CA LEU A 543 -4.67 -27.71 16.90
C LEU A 543 -5.35 -29.11 16.80
N LYS A 544 -4.58 -30.19 16.91
CA LYS A 544 -5.14 -31.54 16.95
C LYS A 544 -6.04 -31.71 18.18
N ASP A 545 -5.55 -31.36 19.35
CA ASP A 545 -6.33 -31.46 20.59
C ASP A 545 -7.62 -30.64 20.52
N LEU A 546 -7.56 -29.47 19.86
CA LEU A 546 -8.71 -28.58 19.67
C LEU A 546 -9.82 -29.21 18.82
N ILE A 547 -9.48 -29.87 17.71
CA ILE A 547 -10.51 -30.54 16.87
C ILE A 547 -11.06 -31.82 17.47
N GLU A 548 -10.30 -32.47 18.34
CA GLU A 548 -10.71 -33.67 19.08
C GLU A 548 -11.44 -33.33 20.40
N ASP A 549 -11.48 -32.03 20.78
CA ASP A 549 -12.13 -31.56 22.00
C ASP A 549 -13.65 -31.72 21.92
N LYS A 550 -14.28 -32.14 23.04
CA LYS A 550 -15.73 -32.38 23.13
C LYS A 550 -16.57 -31.21 22.67
N GLN A 551 -16.10 -29.99 22.85
CA GLN A 551 -16.80 -28.76 22.43
C GLN A 551 -16.86 -28.58 20.90
N PHE A 552 -15.85 -29.06 20.17
CA PHE A 552 -15.67 -28.79 18.75
C PHE A 552 -15.72 -30.04 17.87
N ALA A 553 -15.55 -31.26 18.45
CA ALA A 553 -15.46 -32.50 17.70
C ALA A 553 -16.69 -32.77 16.81
N GLY A 554 -17.90 -32.44 17.28
CA GLY A 554 -19.12 -32.58 16.47
C GLY A 554 -19.06 -31.73 15.20
N LYS A 555 -18.70 -30.45 15.33
CA LYS A 555 -18.54 -29.53 14.19
C LYS A 555 -17.43 -29.98 13.25
N ALA A 556 -16.32 -30.45 13.81
CA ALA A 556 -15.18 -30.94 13.04
C ALA A 556 -15.56 -32.19 12.24
N ALA A 557 -16.33 -33.10 12.80
CA ALA A 557 -16.83 -34.31 12.14
C ALA A 557 -17.77 -33.97 10.95
N GLU A 558 -18.53 -32.88 11.05
CA GLU A 558 -19.36 -32.34 9.98
C GLU A 558 -18.56 -31.56 8.91
N GLY A 559 -17.23 -31.42 9.07
CA GLY A 559 -16.39 -30.62 8.18
C GLY A 559 -16.55 -29.10 8.37
N ASN A 560 -17.26 -28.67 9.42
CA ASN A 560 -17.46 -27.23 9.72
C ASN A 560 -16.34 -26.73 10.64
N PHE A 561 -15.33 -26.10 10.05
CA PHE A 561 -14.17 -25.55 10.75
C PHE A 561 -14.25 -24.04 11.04
N ASN A 562 -15.42 -23.41 10.91
CA ASN A 562 -15.58 -21.98 11.18
C ASN A 562 -15.28 -21.60 12.63
N PHE A 563 -15.44 -22.54 13.58
CA PHE A 563 -15.07 -22.34 14.98
C PHE A 563 -13.59 -21.98 15.17
N LEU A 564 -12.68 -22.42 14.30
CA LEU A 564 -11.25 -22.09 14.35
C LEU A 564 -10.94 -20.58 14.22
N ARG A 565 -11.95 -19.78 13.90
CA ARG A 565 -11.82 -18.32 13.75
C ARG A 565 -12.34 -17.55 14.96
N THR A 566 -12.68 -18.22 16.07
CA THR A 566 -13.33 -17.60 17.23
C THR A 566 -12.39 -17.46 18.43
N ASN A 567 -12.69 -16.48 19.29
CA ASN A 567 -12.01 -16.31 20.57
C ASN A 567 -12.13 -17.54 21.46
N ALA A 568 -13.25 -18.29 21.37
CA ALA A 568 -13.45 -19.53 22.12
C ALA A 568 -12.43 -20.59 21.72
N ALA A 569 -12.17 -20.75 20.42
CA ALA A 569 -11.15 -21.68 19.93
C ALA A 569 -9.74 -21.26 20.37
N TYR A 570 -9.43 -19.96 20.35
CA TYR A 570 -8.14 -19.47 20.83
C TYR A 570 -7.95 -19.77 22.33
N LYS A 571 -8.90 -19.41 23.18
CA LYS A 571 -8.85 -19.67 24.63
C LYS A 571 -8.65 -21.17 24.92
N ARG A 572 -9.43 -22.01 24.25
CA ARG A 572 -9.30 -23.47 24.43
C ARG A 572 -7.95 -24.00 23.94
N SER A 573 -7.43 -23.45 22.85
CA SER A 573 -6.09 -23.77 22.35
C SER A 573 -5.00 -23.38 23.35
N MET A 574 -5.14 -22.26 24.06
CA MET A 574 -4.19 -21.84 25.09
C MET A 574 -4.24 -22.76 26.34
N GLU A 575 -5.40 -23.31 26.71
CA GLU A 575 -5.49 -24.33 27.75
C GLU A 575 -4.69 -25.60 27.36
N PHE A 576 -4.81 -26.05 26.11
CA PHE A 576 -4.01 -27.19 25.62
C PHE A 576 -2.52 -26.82 25.54
N ALA A 577 -2.17 -25.62 25.12
CA ALA A 577 -0.80 -25.13 25.10
C ALA A 577 -0.19 -25.08 26.50
N TYR A 578 -0.95 -24.66 27.50
CA TYR A 578 -0.51 -24.70 28.90
C TYR A 578 -0.31 -26.13 29.40
N ASN A 579 -1.27 -26.99 29.15
CA ASN A 579 -1.20 -28.38 29.63
C ASN A 579 0.01 -29.12 29.05
N ARG A 580 0.26 -28.97 27.74
CA ARG A 580 1.34 -29.68 27.04
C ARG A 580 2.71 -29.02 27.17
N PHE A 581 2.77 -27.72 27.08
CA PHE A 581 4.03 -26.96 26.88
C PHE A 581 4.26 -25.88 27.94
N LYS A 582 3.34 -25.73 28.91
CA LYS A 582 3.38 -24.69 29.94
C LYS A 582 3.38 -23.26 29.36
N TRP A 583 2.79 -23.10 28.18
CA TRP A 583 2.62 -21.77 27.62
C TRP A 583 1.55 -21.01 28.41
N MET A 584 1.89 -19.78 28.73
CA MET A 584 0.97 -18.80 29.32
C MET A 584 0.58 -17.79 28.26
N GLU A 585 -0.61 -17.23 28.38
CA GLU A 585 -1.00 -16.09 27.53
C GLU A 585 -0.14 -14.89 27.88
N ARG A 586 0.65 -14.41 26.90
CA ARG A 586 1.60 -13.31 27.06
C ARG A 586 1.30 -12.20 26.07
N GLY A 587 1.45 -10.95 26.55
CA GLY A 587 1.39 -9.74 25.71
C GLY A 587 2.77 -9.29 25.23
N LEU A 588 2.79 -8.14 24.56
CA LEU A 588 4.00 -7.55 23.96
C LEU A 588 4.84 -6.70 24.94
N LYS A 589 4.50 -6.69 26.22
CA LYS A 589 5.30 -5.95 27.22
C LYS A 589 6.59 -6.67 27.55
#